data_15728b597dba89c102426e86bb8bfcab
#
_entry.id   15728b597dba89c102426e86bb8bfcab
#
_cell.length_a   1.000
_cell.length_b   1.000
_cell.length_c   1.000
_cell.angle_alpha   90.00
_cell.angle_beta   90.00
_cell.angle_gamma   90.00
#
_symmetry.space_group_name_H-M   'P 1'
#
loop_
_entity.id
_entity.type
_entity.pdbx_description
1 polymer ?
#
loop_
_entity_poly.entity_id
_entity_poly.type
_entity_poly.pdbx_seq_one_letter_code
_entity_poly.pdbx_strand_id
1 'polypeptide(L)'
;MRIAFAFTGAGHLLRESVQVALELAKEHEVTVFLSGAAEEVLKMYGLYESVVAITGGKYRELATDSNQKFSYPITGRLSLGKYDLLIVSPATANTVSKIVYGIADTLVTNAVAQAGKGAVPVYMVPVDIHPGPIDTVLPSKMELSKCEGCDDCVAALVCEQGAIIPHSEIDLTKCIG
;
A
#
# COMPACT_ATOMS: atom_id res chain seq x y z
N MET A 1 -15.71 -13.48 -2.18
CA MET A 1 -14.64 -13.67 -3.19
C MET A 1 -13.30 -13.77 -2.47
N ARG A 2 -12.31 -14.36 -3.12
CA ARG A 2 -10.91 -14.35 -2.70
C ARG A 2 -10.14 -13.35 -3.55
N ILE A 3 -9.71 -12.28 -2.95
CA ILE A 3 -9.06 -11.17 -3.64
C ILE A 3 -7.59 -11.13 -3.22
N ALA A 4 -6.69 -11.09 -4.20
CA ALA A 4 -5.31 -10.70 -3.99
C ALA A 4 -5.22 -9.19 -4.19
N PHE A 5 -4.79 -8.43 -3.17
CA PHE A 5 -4.66 -6.97 -3.24
C PHE A 5 -3.18 -6.59 -3.09
N ALA A 6 -2.61 -6.04 -4.13
CA ALA A 6 -1.19 -5.75 -4.21
C ALA A 6 -0.92 -4.24 -4.16
N PHE A 7 0.00 -3.83 -3.29
CA PHE A 7 0.46 -2.45 -3.16
C PHE A 7 1.88 -2.30 -3.70
N THR A 8 2.15 -1.17 -4.34
CA THR A 8 3.49 -0.78 -4.77
C THR A 8 3.95 0.52 -4.09
N GLY A 9 5.19 0.94 -4.30
CA GLY A 9 5.80 2.05 -3.59
C GLY A 9 5.37 3.45 -4.07
N ALA A 10 4.06 3.66 -4.31
CA ALA A 10 3.53 4.96 -4.67
C ALA A 10 2.81 5.62 -3.49
N GLY A 11 3.11 6.88 -3.20
CA GLY A 11 2.37 7.68 -2.22
C GLY A 11 1.03 8.18 -2.77
N HIS A 12 0.99 8.52 -4.08
CA HIS A 12 -0.24 8.93 -4.75
C HIS A 12 -1.26 7.79 -4.77
N LEU A 13 -2.51 8.07 -4.43
CA LEU A 13 -3.62 7.12 -4.28
C LEU A 13 -3.41 6.03 -3.21
N LEU A 14 -2.39 6.15 -2.34
CA LEU A 14 -2.11 5.12 -1.34
C LEU A 14 -3.22 5.03 -0.29
N ARG A 15 -3.70 6.18 0.24
CA ARG A 15 -4.76 6.21 1.25
C ARG A 15 -6.06 5.65 0.72
N GLU A 16 -6.44 6.05 -0.48
CA GLU A 16 -7.65 5.57 -1.16
C GLU A 16 -7.55 4.06 -1.41
N SER A 17 -6.39 3.58 -1.85
CA SER A 17 -6.16 2.15 -2.06
C SER A 17 -6.27 1.34 -0.77
N VAL A 18 -5.73 1.85 0.34
CA VAL A 18 -5.86 1.22 1.66
C VAL A 18 -7.31 1.21 2.10
N GLN A 19 -8.03 2.31 1.94
CA GLN A 19 -9.45 2.38 2.29
C GLN A 19 -10.28 1.38 1.48
N VAL A 20 -10.05 1.27 0.18
CA VAL A 20 -10.72 0.27 -0.67
C VAL A 20 -10.41 -1.15 -0.21
N ALA A 21 -9.15 -1.44 0.13
CA ALA A 21 -8.77 -2.76 0.62
C ALA A 21 -9.47 -3.11 1.95
N LEU A 22 -9.58 -2.13 2.88
CA LEU A 22 -10.32 -2.28 4.13
C LEU A 22 -11.81 -2.53 3.90
N GLU A 23 -12.44 -1.81 2.98
CA GLU A 23 -13.84 -2.01 2.63
C GLU A 23 -14.08 -3.40 2.03
N LEU A 24 -13.23 -3.83 1.09
CA LEU A 24 -13.32 -5.16 0.50
C LEU A 24 -13.13 -6.27 1.55
N ALA A 25 -12.28 -6.06 2.55
CA ALA A 25 -12.03 -7.04 3.59
C ALA A 25 -13.20 -7.27 4.54
N LYS A 26 -14.20 -6.38 4.58
CA LYS A 26 -15.43 -6.57 5.37
C LYS A 26 -16.28 -7.72 4.84
N GLU A 27 -16.31 -7.91 3.53
CA GLU A 27 -17.20 -8.88 2.86
C GLU A 27 -16.43 -10.01 2.16
N HIS A 28 -15.11 -9.87 1.96
CA HIS A 28 -14.31 -10.76 1.14
C HIS A 28 -13.07 -11.27 1.87
N GLU A 29 -12.50 -12.38 1.41
CA GLU A 29 -11.18 -12.84 1.84
C GLU A 29 -10.11 -12.06 1.05
N VAL A 30 -9.39 -11.17 1.71
CA VAL A 30 -8.36 -10.33 1.08
C VAL A 30 -6.98 -10.75 1.55
N THR A 31 -6.15 -11.22 0.62
CA THR A 31 -4.72 -11.45 0.86
C THR A 31 -3.96 -10.23 0.34
N VAL A 32 -3.16 -9.64 1.21
CA VAL A 32 -2.37 -8.45 0.88
C VAL A 32 -0.98 -8.85 0.40
N PHE A 33 -0.57 -8.25 -0.72
CA PHE A 33 0.76 -8.41 -1.32
C PHE A 33 1.48 -7.07 -1.29
N LEU A 34 2.64 -6.99 -0.64
CA LEU A 34 3.44 -5.77 -0.57
C LEU A 34 4.78 -5.96 -1.30
N SER A 35 5.09 -5.06 -2.22
CA SER A 35 6.48 -4.90 -2.64
C SER A 35 7.31 -4.30 -1.50
N GLY A 36 8.64 -4.48 -1.51
CA GLY A 36 9.52 -3.88 -0.51
C GLY A 36 9.31 -2.37 -0.38
N ALA A 37 9.21 -1.67 -1.52
CA ALA A 37 8.92 -0.24 -1.52
C ALA A 37 7.52 0.10 -0.97
N ALA A 38 6.50 -0.75 -1.19
CA ALA A 38 5.18 -0.54 -0.61
C ALA A 38 5.19 -0.63 0.91
N GLU A 39 5.94 -1.59 1.45
CA GLU A 39 6.10 -1.74 2.90
C GLU A 39 6.70 -0.48 3.54
N GLU A 40 7.74 0.09 2.93
CA GLU A 40 8.38 1.32 3.39
C GLU A 40 7.42 2.52 3.31
N VAL A 41 6.75 2.70 2.18
CA VAL A 41 5.84 3.83 1.98
C VAL A 41 4.62 3.73 2.90
N LEU A 42 4.03 2.56 3.08
CA LEU A 42 2.93 2.36 4.04
C LEU A 42 3.33 2.74 5.47
N LYS A 43 4.56 2.38 5.91
CA LYS A 43 5.09 2.80 7.22
C LYS A 43 5.29 4.31 7.28
N MET A 44 5.85 4.91 6.23
CA MET A 44 6.07 6.35 6.13
C MET A 44 4.76 7.15 6.24
N TYR A 45 3.67 6.64 5.67
CA TYR A 45 2.34 7.28 5.70
C TYR A 45 1.49 6.86 6.90
N GLY A 46 2.02 6.05 7.83
CA GLY A 46 1.28 5.57 9.01
C GLY A 46 0.12 4.62 8.69
N LEU A 47 0.13 4.00 7.51
CA LEU A 47 -0.96 3.14 7.02
C LEU A 47 -0.68 1.63 7.15
N TYR A 48 0.53 1.27 7.56
CA TYR A 48 0.96 -0.13 7.60
C TYR A 48 0.08 -0.98 8.52
N GLU A 49 -0.20 -0.50 9.74
CA GLU A 49 -1.03 -1.23 10.71
C GLU A 49 -2.49 -1.40 10.23
N SER A 50 -3.01 -0.43 9.48
CA SER A 50 -4.34 -0.56 8.85
C SER A 50 -4.38 -1.69 7.83
N VAL A 51 -3.29 -1.88 7.08
CA VAL A 51 -3.15 -2.98 6.12
C VAL A 51 -2.96 -4.32 6.85
N VAL A 52 -2.18 -4.35 7.93
CA VAL A 52 -2.02 -5.55 8.77
C VAL A 52 -3.37 -5.98 9.37
N ALA A 53 -4.22 -5.04 9.76
CA ALA A 53 -5.54 -5.33 10.32
C ALA A 53 -6.49 -6.08 9.36
N ILE A 54 -6.25 -6.03 8.05
CA ILE A 54 -6.98 -6.83 7.05
C ILE A 54 -6.71 -8.33 7.22
N THR A 55 -5.54 -8.69 7.76
CA THR A 55 -5.00 -10.04 7.79
C THR A 55 -5.44 -10.81 9.04
N GLY A 56 -5.37 -12.11 8.99
CA GLY A 56 -5.73 -12.96 10.15
C GLY A 56 -6.48 -14.23 9.74
N GLY A 57 -5.86 -15.07 8.91
CA GLY A 57 -6.43 -16.33 8.51
C GLY A 57 -6.04 -16.76 7.10
N LYS A 58 -6.55 -17.90 6.69
CA LYS A 58 -6.32 -18.42 5.33
C LYS A 58 -7.00 -17.50 4.32
N TYR A 59 -6.29 -17.12 3.26
CA TYR A 59 -6.68 -16.11 2.26
C TYR A 59 -6.87 -14.69 2.84
N ARG A 60 -6.39 -14.47 4.07
CA ARG A 60 -6.27 -13.17 4.72
C ARG A 60 -4.86 -13.02 5.29
N GLU A 61 -3.87 -13.26 4.44
CA GLU A 61 -2.46 -13.23 4.80
C GLU A 61 -1.80 -11.93 4.33
N LEU A 62 -0.72 -11.55 5.00
CA LEU A 62 0.20 -10.52 4.54
C LEU A 62 1.42 -11.19 3.90
N ALA A 63 1.59 -11.00 2.62
CA ALA A 63 2.76 -11.42 1.86
C ALA A 63 3.64 -10.22 1.53
N THR A 64 4.93 -10.33 1.80
CA THR A 64 5.94 -9.31 1.50
C THR A 64 7.09 -9.93 0.72
N ASP A 65 7.88 -9.12 0.02
CA ASP A 65 9.09 -9.61 -0.66
C ASP A 65 10.00 -10.38 0.32
N SER A 66 10.11 -9.92 1.56
CA SER A 66 10.97 -10.53 2.57
C SER A 66 10.46 -11.87 3.11
N ASN A 67 9.12 -12.03 3.31
CA ASN A 67 8.58 -13.26 3.90
C ASN A 67 8.31 -14.35 2.86
N GLN A 68 8.30 -14.02 1.56
CA GLN A 68 8.07 -14.98 0.47
C GLN A 68 9.36 -15.53 -0.17
N LYS A 69 10.51 -15.00 0.21
CA LYS A 69 11.81 -15.34 -0.40
C LYS A 69 11.80 -15.16 -1.92
N PHE A 70 12.77 -15.71 -2.63
CA PHE A 70 12.92 -15.52 -4.07
C PHE A 70 11.91 -16.28 -4.96
N SER A 71 11.26 -17.32 -4.43
CA SER A 71 10.33 -18.15 -5.19
C SER A 71 8.87 -17.70 -5.10
N TYR A 72 8.56 -16.76 -4.21
CA TYR A 72 7.21 -16.22 -3.99
C TYR A 72 6.11 -17.29 -3.95
N PRO A 73 6.19 -18.29 -3.06
CA PRO A 73 5.33 -19.50 -3.13
C PRO A 73 3.83 -19.19 -3.03
N ILE A 74 3.45 -18.08 -2.38
CA ILE A 74 2.04 -17.68 -2.27
C ILE A 74 1.43 -17.33 -3.65
N THR A 75 2.23 -16.83 -4.59
CA THR A 75 1.75 -16.48 -5.93
C THR A 75 1.34 -17.69 -6.75
N GLY A 76 1.81 -18.88 -6.38
CA GLY A 76 1.34 -20.14 -6.96
C GLY A 76 -0.17 -20.36 -6.84
N ARG A 77 -0.82 -19.75 -5.84
CA ARG A 77 -2.28 -19.78 -5.73
C ARG A 77 -2.98 -19.04 -6.87
N LEU A 78 -2.36 -17.99 -7.41
CA LEU A 78 -2.87 -17.28 -8.58
C LEU A 78 -2.80 -18.16 -9.83
N SER A 79 -1.66 -18.83 -10.07
CA SER A 79 -1.52 -19.74 -11.22
C SER A 79 -2.44 -20.96 -11.15
N LEU A 80 -2.91 -21.31 -9.97
CA LEU A 80 -3.89 -22.37 -9.75
C LEU A 80 -5.35 -21.87 -9.75
N GLY A 81 -5.60 -20.62 -10.08
CA GLY A 81 -6.94 -20.03 -10.08
C GLY A 81 -7.64 -20.05 -8.72
N LYS A 82 -6.87 -19.90 -7.61
CA LYS A 82 -7.43 -19.92 -6.26
C LYS A 82 -7.91 -18.56 -5.76
N TYR A 83 -7.61 -17.50 -6.50
CA TYR A 83 -8.15 -16.15 -6.32
C TYR A 83 -9.11 -15.83 -7.46
N ASP A 84 -10.16 -15.09 -7.15
CA ASP A 84 -11.15 -14.63 -8.11
C ASP A 84 -10.68 -13.36 -8.85
N LEU A 85 -9.76 -12.62 -8.22
CA LEU A 85 -9.30 -11.32 -8.71
C LEU A 85 -7.94 -10.97 -8.10
N LEU A 86 -7.08 -10.33 -8.90
CA LEU A 86 -5.90 -9.60 -8.45
C LEU A 86 -6.09 -8.10 -8.71
N ILE A 87 -5.96 -7.29 -7.67
CA ILE A 87 -5.94 -5.82 -7.75
C ILE A 87 -4.52 -5.35 -7.48
N VAL A 88 -3.97 -4.47 -8.32
CA VAL A 88 -2.70 -3.78 -8.10
C VAL A 88 -2.97 -2.29 -7.98
N SER A 89 -2.99 -1.79 -6.75
CA SER A 89 -3.33 -0.38 -6.47
C SER A 89 -2.63 0.11 -5.19
N PRO A 90 -1.92 1.24 -5.25
CA PRO A 90 -1.51 1.96 -6.44
C PRO A 90 -0.40 1.22 -7.20
N ALA A 91 -0.30 1.40 -8.51
CA ALA A 91 0.74 0.80 -9.33
C ALA A 91 1.72 1.87 -9.85
N THR A 92 2.98 1.82 -9.41
CA THR A 92 4.03 2.73 -9.90
C THR A 92 4.34 2.49 -11.37
N ALA A 93 4.81 3.54 -12.08
CA ALA A 93 5.28 3.43 -13.46
C ALA A 93 6.35 2.32 -13.63
N ASN A 94 7.25 2.16 -12.65
CA ASN A 94 8.24 1.08 -12.65
C ASN A 94 7.58 -0.30 -12.63
N THR A 95 6.58 -0.50 -11.77
CA THR A 95 5.84 -1.78 -11.70
C THR A 95 5.10 -2.06 -13.00
N VAL A 96 4.41 -1.06 -13.55
CA VAL A 96 3.71 -1.17 -14.85
C VAL A 96 4.69 -1.54 -15.94
N SER A 97 5.83 -0.85 -16.04
CA SER A 97 6.86 -1.14 -17.05
C SER A 97 7.41 -2.55 -16.93
N LYS A 98 7.72 -3.01 -15.72
CA LYS A 98 8.17 -4.38 -15.47
C LYS A 98 7.17 -5.42 -15.95
N ILE A 99 5.88 -5.21 -15.64
CA ILE A 99 4.81 -6.12 -16.06
C ILE A 99 4.71 -6.18 -17.59
N VAL A 100 4.75 -5.04 -18.28
CA VAL A 100 4.70 -4.96 -19.74
C VAL A 100 5.87 -5.71 -20.37
N TYR A 101 7.06 -5.61 -19.81
CA TYR A 101 8.25 -6.32 -20.32
C TYR A 101 8.40 -7.75 -19.78
N GLY A 102 7.43 -8.25 -19.01
CA GLY A 102 7.46 -9.61 -18.46
C GLY A 102 8.51 -9.83 -17.37
N ILE A 103 8.96 -8.77 -16.70
CA ILE A 103 9.92 -8.83 -15.60
C ILE A 103 9.17 -9.11 -14.29
N ALA A 104 9.39 -10.30 -13.73
CA ALA A 104 8.70 -10.79 -12.54
C ALA A 104 9.66 -10.98 -11.34
N ASP A 105 10.38 -9.92 -10.99
CA ASP A 105 11.46 -9.91 -9.99
C ASP A 105 11.05 -9.42 -8.60
N THR A 106 9.79 -9.04 -8.42
CA THR A 106 9.18 -8.68 -7.14
C THR A 106 7.94 -9.52 -6.89
N LEU A 107 7.49 -9.58 -5.63
CA LEU A 107 6.25 -10.30 -5.27
C LEU A 107 5.07 -9.83 -6.11
N VAL A 108 4.90 -8.52 -6.30
CA VAL A 108 3.79 -7.94 -7.06
C VAL A 108 3.87 -8.28 -8.55
N THR A 109 5.03 -8.11 -9.18
CA THR A 109 5.21 -8.43 -10.61
C THR A 109 5.10 -9.93 -10.87
N ASN A 110 5.58 -10.76 -9.93
CA ASN A 110 5.40 -12.19 -9.98
C ASN A 110 3.92 -12.60 -9.82
N ALA A 111 3.18 -11.94 -8.90
CA ALA A 111 1.75 -12.17 -8.74
C ALA A 111 0.98 -11.93 -10.05
N VAL A 112 1.26 -10.84 -10.75
CA VAL A 112 0.64 -10.56 -12.05
C VAL A 112 1.00 -11.63 -13.11
N ALA A 113 2.27 -12.02 -13.18
CA ALA A 113 2.70 -13.07 -14.09
C ALA A 113 2.01 -14.43 -13.81
N GLN A 114 1.83 -14.78 -12.53
CA GLN A 114 1.13 -16.00 -12.12
C GLN A 114 -0.39 -15.90 -12.32
N ALA A 115 -0.98 -14.70 -12.15
CA ALA A 115 -2.40 -14.47 -12.45
C ALA A 115 -2.72 -14.74 -13.90
N GLY A 116 -1.86 -14.28 -14.84
CA GLY A 116 -2.00 -14.57 -16.26
C GLY A 116 -2.00 -16.08 -16.57
N LYS A 117 -1.16 -16.87 -15.89
CA LYS A 117 -1.15 -18.33 -16.06
C LYS A 117 -2.41 -19.02 -15.54
N GLY A 118 -3.01 -18.48 -14.48
CA GLY A 118 -4.22 -19.03 -13.86
C GLY A 118 -5.52 -18.45 -14.41
N ALA A 119 -5.45 -17.61 -15.43
CA ALA A 119 -6.59 -16.86 -15.98
C ALA A 119 -7.34 -16.04 -14.90
N VAL A 120 -6.64 -15.60 -13.86
CA VAL A 120 -7.18 -14.71 -12.83
C VAL A 120 -7.22 -13.28 -13.39
N PRO A 121 -8.38 -12.61 -13.40
CA PRO A 121 -8.47 -11.21 -13.82
C PRO A 121 -7.56 -10.30 -13.01
N VAL A 122 -6.92 -9.33 -13.67
CA VAL A 122 -6.04 -8.33 -13.05
C VAL A 122 -6.60 -6.94 -13.30
N TYR A 123 -6.91 -6.20 -12.23
CA TYR A 123 -7.21 -4.79 -12.29
C TYR A 123 -6.02 -3.99 -11.75
N MET A 124 -5.61 -2.98 -12.49
CA MET A 124 -4.46 -2.16 -12.13
C MET A 124 -4.85 -0.69 -12.14
N VAL A 125 -4.45 0.02 -11.09
CA VAL A 125 -4.61 1.47 -10.97
C VAL A 125 -3.23 2.12 -11.07
N PRO A 126 -2.78 2.48 -12.29
CA PRO A 126 -1.48 3.11 -12.46
C PRO A 126 -1.50 4.54 -11.95
N VAL A 127 -0.39 4.96 -11.36
CA VAL A 127 -0.09 6.37 -11.04
C VAL A 127 0.84 6.95 -12.11
N ASP A 128 1.03 8.27 -12.10
CA ASP A 128 1.95 8.98 -13.01
C ASP A 128 1.56 8.82 -14.50
N ILE A 129 0.26 8.75 -14.78
CA ILE A 129 -0.27 8.53 -16.14
C ILE A 129 -0.43 9.81 -16.96
N HIS A 130 -0.28 10.97 -16.35
CA HIS A 130 -0.38 12.26 -17.03
C HIS A 130 1.01 12.82 -17.34
N PRO A 131 1.23 13.38 -18.53
CA PRO A 131 2.48 14.06 -18.84
C PRO A 131 2.57 15.38 -18.05
N GLY A 132 3.73 15.67 -17.49
CA GLY A 132 4.02 16.91 -16.76
C GLY A 132 4.69 16.68 -15.42
N PRO A 133 5.02 17.75 -14.71
CA PRO A 133 5.56 17.64 -13.36
C PRO A 133 4.50 17.05 -12.42
N ILE A 134 4.93 16.15 -11.54
CA ILE A 134 4.10 15.53 -10.52
C ILE A 134 4.60 16.03 -9.18
N ASP A 135 3.73 16.69 -8.43
CA ASP A 135 4.02 17.08 -7.06
C ASP A 135 3.77 15.92 -6.12
N THR A 136 4.83 15.43 -5.48
CA THR A 136 4.71 14.43 -4.43
C THR A 136 4.69 15.12 -3.08
N VAL A 137 3.55 15.07 -2.41
CA VAL A 137 3.42 15.57 -1.04
C VAL A 137 3.81 14.45 -0.09
N LEU A 138 4.95 14.63 0.58
CA LEU A 138 5.36 13.72 1.65
C LEU A 138 4.54 13.99 2.91
N PRO A 139 4.36 12.96 3.77
CA PRO A 139 3.69 13.15 5.05
C PRO A 139 4.39 14.25 5.88
N SER A 140 3.59 15.08 6.53
CA SER A 140 4.10 16.11 7.41
C SER A 140 4.92 15.49 8.54
N LYS A 141 6.04 16.13 8.92
CA LYS A 141 6.93 15.66 9.97
C LYS A 141 7.19 16.77 10.98
N MET A 142 7.12 16.43 12.27
CA MET A 142 7.51 17.34 13.33
C MET A 142 9.02 17.23 13.62
N GLU A 143 9.70 18.36 13.61
CA GLU A 143 11.12 18.43 13.98
C GLU A 143 11.23 18.91 15.44
N LEU A 144 11.28 17.96 16.37
CA LEU A 144 11.27 18.24 17.80
C LEU A 144 12.43 19.13 18.27
N SER A 145 13.57 19.10 17.58
CA SER A 145 14.73 19.97 17.87
C SER A 145 14.43 21.46 17.66
N LYS A 146 13.38 21.79 16.91
CA LYS A 146 12.92 23.15 16.65
C LYS A 146 11.65 23.50 17.43
N CYS A 147 11.14 22.57 18.23
CA CYS A 147 9.94 22.78 19.03
C CYS A 147 10.29 23.66 20.26
N GLU A 148 9.63 24.82 20.37
CA GLU A 148 9.87 25.78 21.46
C GLU A 148 9.20 25.41 22.79
N GLY A 149 8.39 24.36 22.83
CA GLY A 149 7.75 23.86 24.04
C GLY A 149 6.65 24.77 24.60
N CYS A 150 5.87 25.41 23.73
CA CYS A 150 4.80 26.34 24.12
C CYS A 150 3.70 25.63 24.93
N ASP A 151 3.18 26.26 26.00
CA ASP A 151 2.05 25.74 26.78
C ASP A 151 0.81 25.49 25.90
N ASP A 152 0.53 26.43 24.98
CA ASP A 152 -0.50 26.31 23.96
C ASP A 152 0.16 26.09 22.59
N CYS A 153 0.10 24.90 22.08
CA CYS A 153 0.63 24.55 20.77
C CYS A 153 -0.27 25.07 19.63
N VAL A 154 0.07 26.21 19.04
CA VAL A 154 -0.72 26.85 17.97
C VAL A 154 -0.93 25.90 16.81
N ALA A 155 0.08 25.11 16.43
CA ALA A 155 -0.04 24.13 15.35
C ALA A 155 -1.12 23.08 15.63
N ALA A 156 -1.21 22.60 16.88
CA ALA A 156 -2.25 21.66 17.28
C ALA A 156 -3.65 22.31 17.31
N LEU A 157 -3.73 23.57 17.72
CA LEU A 157 -5.00 24.31 17.80
C LEU A 157 -5.60 24.58 16.40
N VAL A 158 -4.76 24.81 15.38
CA VAL A 158 -5.23 25.09 14.01
C VAL A 158 -5.38 23.83 13.16
N CYS A 159 -4.94 22.69 13.64
CA CYS A 159 -5.08 21.42 12.90
C CYS A 159 -6.53 20.90 13.00
N GLU A 160 -7.33 21.13 11.96
CA GLU A 160 -8.74 20.69 11.91
C GLU A 160 -8.91 19.17 12.09
N GLN A 161 -7.91 18.38 11.71
CA GLN A 161 -7.93 16.93 11.82
C GLN A 161 -7.50 16.43 13.21
N GLY A 162 -7.01 17.31 14.09
CA GLY A 162 -6.46 16.92 15.38
C GLY A 162 -5.31 15.92 15.27
N ALA A 163 -4.53 16.02 14.19
CA ALA A 163 -3.42 15.11 13.91
C ALA A 163 -2.13 15.46 14.68
N ILE A 164 -2.01 16.69 15.19
CA ILE A 164 -0.78 17.14 15.86
C ILE A 164 -0.87 16.86 17.34
N ILE A 165 0.04 16.01 17.82
CA ILE A 165 0.23 15.74 19.26
C ILE A 165 1.31 16.71 19.75
N PRO A 166 0.96 17.71 20.60
CA PRO A 166 1.90 18.72 21.05
C PRO A 166 3.19 18.12 21.62
N HIS A 167 4.34 18.68 21.24
CA HIS A 167 5.68 18.31 21.72
C HIS A 167 6.08 16.85 21.50
N SER A 168 5.40 16.13 20.59
CA SER A 168 5.63 14.71 20.36
C SER A 168 5.71 14.40 18.86
N GLU A 169 4.58 14.20 18.22
CA GLU A 169 4.53 13.69 16.86
C GLU A 169 3.30 14.16 16.08
N ILE A 170 3.23 13.79 14.84
CA ILE A 170 2.04 13.93 14.00
C ILE A 170 1.42 12.55 13.82
N ASP A 171 0.17 12.40 14.21
CA ASP A 171 -0.62 11.20 13.92
C ASP A 171 -0.90 11.12 12.41
N LEU A 172 -0.08 10.35 11.72
CA LEU A 172 -0.16 10.20 10.27
C LEU A 172 -1.44 9.50 9.80
N THR A 173 -2.17 8.86 10.70
CA THR A 173 -3.48 8.25 10.35
C THR A 173 -4.57 9.31 10.20
N LYS A 174 -4.41 10.46 10.87
CA LYS A 174 -5.31 11.60 10.81
C LYS A 174 -4.83 12.70 9.87
N CYS A 175 -3.51 12.82 9.68
CA CYS A 175 -2.92 13.86 8.85
C CYS A 175 -3.28 13.63 7.37
N ILE A 176 -3.82 14.65 6.73
CA ILE A 176 -4.21 14.60 5.31
C ILE A 176 -3.21 15.33 4.38
N GLY A 177 -2.12 15.84 4.95
CA GLY A 177 -1.06 16.57 4.22
C GLY A 177 -0.99 18.02 4.60
#